data_8e046f7d4ada54fdfa3f6e96b61ddee8
#
_entry.id   8e046f7d4ada54fdfa3f6e96b61ddee8
#
_cell.length_a   1.000
_cell.length_b   1.000
_cell.length_c   1.000
_cell.angle_alpha   90.00
_cell.angle_beta   90.00
_cell.angle_gamma   90.00
#
_symmetry.space_group_name_H-M   'P 1'
#
loop_
_entity.id
_entity.type
_entity.pdbx_description
1 polymer ?
#
loop_
_entity_poly.entity_id
_entity_poly.type
_entity_poly.pdbx_seq_one_letter_code
_entity_poly.pdbx_strand_id
1 'polypeptide(L)'
;MLGGVYPVDYPTVVESRLAPVVWEVETPRALAAVARAAGRVVSLHVKIDTGMSRLGVAPADAMALLTSLREIDGVTVEGLMTHFCNAESVDGPETRRQLARFTELVRALEAARLRPRFVHAANSAATLVAPEAHFDL
;
A
#
# COMPACT_ATOMS: atom_id res chain seq x y z
N MET A 1 -1.18 1.81 9.80
CA MET A 1 -2.18 2.92 9.83
C MET A 1 -2.83 3.02 8.46
N LEU A 2 -4.15 2.83 8.36
CA LEU A 2 -4.84 2.61 7.07
C LEU A 2 -5.40 3.88 6.39
N GLY A 3 -5.51 4.98 7.10
CA GLY A 3 -6.17 6.21 6.61
C GLY A 3 -5.24 7.35 6.22
N GLY A 4 -3.95 7.09 6.12
CA GLY A 4 -2.93 8.14 5.98
C GLY A 4 -2.48 8.71 7.32
N VAL A 5 -1.60 9.69 7.28
CA VAL A 5 -1.03 10.36 8.47
C VAL A 5 -0.95 11.85 8.24
N TYR A 6 -1.12 12.64 9.30
CA TYR A 6 -0.97 14.08 9.26
C TYR A 6 0.44 14.50 9.71
N PRO A 7 0.94 15.67 9.27
CA PRO A 7 2.28 16.14 9.63
C PRO A 7 2.56 16.20 11.14
N VAL A 8 1.54 16.51 11.95
CA VAL A 8 1.64 16.55 13.41
C VAL A 8 1.97 15.17 14.02
N ASP A 9 1.61 14.09 13.33
CA ASP A 9 1.80 12.72 13.80
C ASP A 9 3.14 12.08 13.37
N TYR A 10 3.90 12.72 12.46
CA TYR A 10 5.13 12.14 11.92
C TYR A 10 6.15 11.74 13.00
N PRO A 11 6.42 12.56 14.05
CA PRO A 11 7.30 12.13 15.13
C PRO A 11 6.81 10.84 15.81
N THR A 12 5.52 10.75 16.10
CA THR A 12 4.90 9.57 16.73
C THR A 12 5.01 8.34 15.83
N VAL A 13 4.79 8.49 14.52
CA VAL A 13 4.95 7.40 13.54
C VAL A 13 6.38 6.85 13.58
N VAL A 14 7.38 7.73 13.58
CA VAL A 14 8.79 7.36 13.62
C VAL A 14 9.17 6.72 14.95
N GLU A 15 8.80 7.33 16.07
CA GLU A 15 9.13 6.87 17.42
C GLU A 15 8.49 5.52 17.73
N SER A 16 7.22 5.35 17.38
CA SER A 16 6.45 4.12 17.63
C SER A 16 6.63 3.05 16.56
N ARG A 17 7.49 3.28 15.56
CA ARG A 17 7.77 2.34 14.46
C ARG A 17 6.49 1.88 13.75
N LEU A 18 5.56 2.81 13.54
CA LEU A 18 4.33 2.51 12.81
C LEU A 18 4.61 2.46 11.31
N ALA A 19 3.89 1.58 10.60
CA ALA A 19 3.90 1.49 9.14
C ALA A 19 2.67 2.21 8.56
N PRO A 20 2.80 3.46 8.11
CA PRO A 20 1.68 4.18 7.50
C PRO A 20 1.39 3.70 6.08
N VAL A 21 0.13 3.85 5.67
CA VAL A 21 -0.30 3.66 4.30
C VAL A 21 -0.21 4.99 3.55
N VAL A 22 0.40 4.95 2.37
CA VAL A 22 0.63 6.10 1.50
C VAL A 22 0.19 5.80 0.07
N TRP A 23 -0.05 6.85 -0.75
CA TRP A 23 -0.45 6.73 -2.16
C TRP A 23 0.09 7.88 -3.03
N GLU A 24 1.01 8.67 -2.50
CA GLU A 24 1.67 9.80 -3.16
C GLU A 24 3.11 9.91 -2.60
N VAL A 25 3.91 10.87 -3.07
CA VAL A 25 5.34 10.95 -2.74
C VAL A 25 5.65 11.96 -1.63
N GLU A 26 4.76 12.92 -1.40
CA GLU A 26 4.97 14.05 -0.49
C GLU A 26 5.04 13.61 0.97
N THR A 27 4.08 12.79 1.43
CA THR A 27 4.08 12.23 2.79
C THR A 27 5.33 11.37 3.07
N PRO A 28 5.74 10.43 2.21
CA PRO A 28 7.01 9.71 2.37
C PRO A 28 8.23 10.61 2.47
N ARG A 29 8.33 11.67 1.65
CA ARG A 29 9.44 12.64 1.73
C ARG A 29 9.50 13.35 3.07
N ALA A 30 8.35 13.80 3.57
CA ALA A 30 8.26 14.49 4.85
C ALA A 30 8.58 13.54 6.01
N LEU A 31 8.04 12.31 6.01
CA LEU A 31 8.36 11.26 6.98
C LEU A 31 9.85 10.91 6.98
N ALA A 32 10.47 10.82 5.79
CA ALA A 32 11.88 10.52 5.63
C ALA A 32 12.77 11.58 6.31
N ALA A 33 12.39 12.86 6.22
CA ALA A 33 13.13 13.92 6.91
C ALA A 33 13.12 13.75 8.43
N VAL A 34 11.95 13.42 9.01
CA VAL A 34 11.80 13.15 10.46
C VAL A 34 12.55 11.87 10.85
N ALA A 35 12.44 10.82 10.02
CA ALA A 35 13.10 9.53 10.27
C ALA A 35 14.64 9.70 10.31
N ARG A 36 15.21 10.39 9.31
CA ARG A 36 16.66 10.65 9.28
C ARG A 36 17.13 11.47 10.47
N ALA A 37 16.39 12.48 10.88
CA ALA A 37 16.71 13.27 12.08
C ALA A 37 16.74 12.41 13.35
N ALA A 38 15.92 11.35 13.40
CA ALA A 38 15.87 10.38 14.50
C ALA A 38 16.83 9.18 14.32
N GLY A 39 17.63 9.13 13.25
CA GLY A 39 18.51 7.99 12.93
C GLY A 39 17.73 6.71 12.62
N ARG A 40 16.54 6.81 12.00
CA ARG A 40 15.62 5.70 11.75
C ARG A 40 15.22 5.61 10.29
N VAL A 41 14.59 4.50 9.94
CA VAL A 41 13.91 4.26 8.65
C VAL A 41 12.44 3.92 8.94
N VAL A 42 11.53 4.47 8.16
CA VAL A 42 10.09 4.18 8.27
C VAL A 42 9.68 3.21 7.18
N SER A 43 9.06 2.09 7.57
CA SER A 43 8.39 1.16 6.65
C SER A 43 7.05 1.73 6.19
N LEU A 44 6.76 1.64 4.90
CA LEU A 44 5.54 2.15 4.28
C LEU A 44 4.77 1.02 3.60
N HIS A 45 3.44 1.12 3.59
CA HIS A 45 2.59 0.35 2.71
C HIS A 45 1.98 1.26 1.64
N VAL A 46 2.12 0.91 0.37
CA VAL A 46 1.52 1.66 -0.73
C VAL A 46 0.13 1.15 -1.01
N LYS A 47 -0.85 2.06 -1.05
CA LYS A 47 -2.24 1.73 -1.35
C LYS A 47 -2.55 1.95 -2.82
N ILE A 48 -3.13 0.92 -3.44
CA ILE A 48 -3.60 0.93 -4.83
C ILE A 48 -5.12 1.08 -4.84
N ASP A 49 -5.61 2.01 -5.62
CA ASP A 49 -7.05 2.12 -5.87
C ASP A 49 -7.44 1.25 -7.08
N THR A 50 -7.97 0.08 -6.80
CA THR A 50 -8.43 -0.86 -7.82
C THR A 50 -9.90 -0.68 -8.21
N GLY A 51 -10.59 0.31 -7.59
CA GLY A 51 -11.97 0.63 -7.91
C GLY A 51 -12.84 1.07 -6.74
N MET A 52 -12.26 1.28 -5.54
CA MET A 52 -12.99 1.85 -4.41
C MET A 52 -13.17 3.37 -4.54
N SER A 53 -12.29 4.05 -5.30
CA SER A 53 -12.35 5.49 -5.61
C SER A 53 -12.40 6.41 -4.38
N ARG A 54 -11.62 6.05 -3.35
CA ARG A 54 -11.53 6.82 -2.11
C ARG A 54 -10.12 7.28 -1.81
N LEU A 55 -9.18 6.36 -1.69
CA LEU A 55 -7.77 6.58 -1.39
C LEU A 55 -6.93 5.53 -2.14
N GLY A 56 -5.79 5.94 -2.66
CA GLY A 56 -4.88 5.04 -3.36
C GLY A 56 -4.39 5.64 -4.67
N VAL A 57 -3.24 5.18 -5.14
CA VAL A 57 -2.73 5.48 -6.47
C VAL A 57 -3.40 4.56 -7.49
N ALA A 58 -3.67 5.06 -8.69
CA ALA A 58 -4.19 4.24 -9.77
C ALA A 58 -3.18 3.14 -10.17
N PRO A 59 -3.63 1.93 -10.56
CA PRO A 59 -2.71 0.85 -10.96
C PRO A 59 -1.72 1.26 -12.05
N ALA A 60 -2.12 2.12 -12.99
CA ALA A 60 -1.26 2.61 -14.07
C ALA A 60 -0.08 3.46 -13.57
N ASP A 61 -0.25 4.16 -12.46
CA ASP A 61 0.76 5.07 -11.89
C ASP A 61 1.58 4.40 -10.77
N ALA A 62 1.20 3.21 -10.35
CA ALA A 62 1.80 2.52 -9.21
C ALA A 62 3.30 2.23 -9.39
N MET A 63 3.71 1.84 -10.61
CA MET A 63 5.11 1.53 -10.91
C MET A 63 5.99 2.78 -10.81
N ALA A 64 5.54 3.91 -11.33
CA ALA A 64 6.24 5.18 -11.23
C ALA A 64 6.37 5.65 -9.77
N LEU A 65 5.28 5.55 -9.00
CA LEU A 65 5.30 5.88 -7.58
C LEU A 65 6.28 5.00 -6.81
N LEU A 66 6.23 3.67 -6.97
CA LEU A 66 7.13 2.74 -6.28
C LEU A 66 8.60 2.98 -6.63
N THR A 67 8.89 3.30 -7.88
CA THR A 67 10.24 3.68 -8.32
C THR A 67 10.71 4.94 -7.60
N SER A 68 9.89 5.99 -7.58
CA SER A 68 10.20 7.25 -6.89
C SER A 68 10.39 7.06 -5.38
N LEU A 69 9.60 6.20 -4.74
CA LEU A 69 9.71 5.93 -3.30
C LEU A 69 11.01 5.21 -2.93
N ARG A 70 11.55 4.37 -3.81
CA ARG A 70 12.83 3.69 -3.59
C ARG A 70 14.04 4.63 -3.54
N GLU A 71 13.92 5.80 -4.15
CA GLU A 71 14.97 6.82 -4.18
C GLU A 71 14.98 7.71 -2.92
N ILE A 72 13.98 7.57 -2.05
CA ILE A 72 13.86 8.39 -0.83
C ILE A 72 14.61 7.71 0.32
N ASP A 73 15.78 8.26 0.68
CA ASP A 73 16.51 7.81 1.86
C ASP A 73 15.74 8.13 3.15
N GLY A 74 15.64 7.14 4.07
CA GLY A 74 14.92 7.24 5.34
C GLY A 74 13.53 6.58 5.32
N VAL A 75 13.08 6.03 4.17
CA VAL A 75 11.87 5.21 4.08
C VAL A 75 12.14 3.90 3.31
N THR A 76 11.30 2.91 3.52
CA THR A 76 11.30 1.68 2.73
C THR A 76 9.87 1.24 2.42
N VAL A 77 9.60 0.80 1.20
CA VAL A 77 8.29 0.23 0.85
C VAL A 77 8.29 -1.24 1.24
N GLU A 78 7.62 -1.55 2.33
CA GLU A 78 7.50 -2.90 2.87
C GLU A 78 6.26 -3.63 2.35
N GLY A 79 5.18 -2.90 2.07
CA GLY A 79 3.92 -3.50 1.66
C GLY A 79 3.23 -2.80 0.49
N LEU A 80 2.39 -3.57 -0.20
CA LEU A 80 1.44 -3.13 -1.22
C LEU A 80 0.06 -3.60 -0.83
N MET A 81 -0.95 -2.71 -0.90
CA MET A 81 -2.30 -3.10 -0.55
C MET A 81 -3.37 -2.50 -1.47
N THR A 82 -4.50 -3.16 -1.52
CA THR A 82 -5.75 -2.58 -2.00
C THR A 82 -6.88 -2.77 -0.98
N HIS A 83 -8.08 -2.30 -1.29
CA HIS A 83 -9.26 -2.50 -0.45
C HIS A 83 -10.48 -2.71 -1.33
N PHE A 84 -11.23 -3.79 -1.07
CA PHE A 84 -12.45 -4.10 -1.80
C PHE A 84 -13.62 -3.24 -1.33
N CYS A 85 -14.36 -2.68 -2.28
CA CYS A 85 -15.50 -1.83 -1.98
C CYS A 85 -16.74 -2.59 -1.50
N ASN A 86 -16.88 -3.87 -1.90
CA ASN A 86 -18.05 -4.69 -1.62
C ASN A 86 -17.67 -6.16 -1.38
N ALA A 87 -16.80 -6.39 -0.41
CA ALA A 87 -16.29 -7.73 -0.11
C ALA A 87 -17.34 -8.67 0.51
N GLU A 88 -18.47 -8.16 0.97
CA GLU A 88 -19.60 -8.96 1.44
C GLU A 88 -20.24 -9.76 0.27
N SER A 89 -20.10 -9.23 -0.96
CA SER A 89 -20.44 -9.93 -2.21
C SER A 89 -19.14 -10.36 -2.90
N VAL A 90 -18.41 -11.30 -2.32
CA VAL A 90 -17.10 -11.74 -2.86
C VAL A 90 -17.23 -12.30 -4.27
N ASP A 91 -18.33 -12.98 -4.57
CA ASP A 91 -18.69 -13.40 -5.92
C ASP A 91 -19.21 -12.26 -6.81
N GLY A 92 -19.28 -11.05 -6.28
CA GLY A 92 -19.70 -9.87 -7.02
C GLY A 92 -18.72 -9.53 -8.16
N PRO A 93 -19.23 -9.07 -9.30
CA PRO A 93 -18.37 -8.75 -10.46
C PRO A 93 -17.37 -7.63 -10.16
N GLU A 94 -17.65 -6.78 -9.18
CA GLU A 94 -16.78 -5.68 -8.78
C GLU A 94 -15.58 -6.16 -7.99
N THR A 95 -15.78 -7.00 -6.97
CA THR A 95 -14.69 -7.59 -6.19
C THR A 95 -13.76 -8.41 -7.07
N ARG A 96 -14.32 -9.21 -7.99
CA ARG A 96 -13.51 -9.97 -8.97
C ARG A 96 -12.71 -9.05 -9.89
N ARG A 97 -13.29 -7.94 -10.36
CA ARG A 97 -12.57 -6.95 -11.18
C ARG A 97 -11.45 -6.26 -10.41
N GLN A 98 -11.70 -5.88 -9.15
CA GLN A 98 -10.67 -5.29 -8.29
C GLN A 98 -9.52 -6.29 -8.04
N LEU A 99 -9.84 -7.53 -7.73
CA LEU A 99 -8.85 -8.58 -7.50
C LEU A 99 -8.02 -8.85 -8.76
N ALA A 100 -8.67 -8.95 -9.93
CA ALA A 100 -7.97 -9.17 -11.20
C ALA A 100 -6.99 -8.02 -11.51
N ARG A 101 -7.41 -6.76 -11.37
CA ARG A 101 -6.55 -5.59 -11.55
C ARG A 101 -5.37 -5.57 -10.58
N PHE A 102 -5.62 -5.92 -9.33
CA PHE A 102 -4.56 -5.95 -8.32
C PHE A 102 -3.56 -7.07 -8.62
N THR A 103 -4.03 -8.27 -8.96
CA THR A 103 -3.19 -9.41 -9.32
C THR A 103 -2.33 -9.13 -10.56
N GLU A 104 -2.90 -8.46 -11.58
CA GLU A 104 -2.15 -8.04 -12.78
C GLU A 104 -1.03 -7.07 -12.41
N LEU A 105 -1.33 -6.07 -11.58
CA LEU A 105 -0.30 -5.14 -11.09
C LEU A 105 0.80 -5.86 -10.32
N VAL A 106 0.44 -6.76 -9.39
CA VAL A 106 1.43 -7.52 -8.60
C VAL A 106 2.37 -8.30 -9.52
N ARG A 107 1.85 -8.98 -10.55
CA ARG A 107 2.67 -9.70 -11.55
C ARG A 107 3.60 -8.76 -12.32
N ALA A 108 3.10 -7.59 -12.71
CA ALA A 108 3.92 -6.58 -13.40
C ALA A 108 5.05 -6.07 -12.50
N LEU A 109 4.77 -5.85 -11.22
CA LEU A 109 5.78 -5.45 -10.22
C LEU A 109 6.80 -6.56 -9.95
N GLU A 110 6.38 -7.82 -9.93
CA GLU A 110 7.30 -8.98 -9.83
C GLU A 110 8.25 -9.03 -11.02
N ALA A 111 7.74 -8.92 -12.24
CA ALA A 111 8.54 -8.91 -13.46
C ALA A 111 9.55 -7.74 -13.47
N ALA A 112 9.16 -6.58 -12.93
CA ALA A 112 10.01 -5.39 -12.80
C ALA A 112 10.95 -5.43 -11.57
N ARG A 113 10.90 -6.45 -10.71
CA ARG A 113 11.60 -6.55 -9.42
C ARG A 113 11.28 -5.38 -8.47
N LEU A 114 10.04 -4.92 -8.52
CA LEU A 114 9.50 -3.82 -7.72
C LEU A 114 8.48 -4.28 -6.67
N ARG A 115 8.15 -5.60 -6.64
CA ARG A 115 7.20 -6.15 -5.67
C ARG A 115 7.72 -5.96 -4.25
N PRO A 116 6.94 -5.32 -3.35
CA PRO A 116 7.28 -5.24 -1.93
C PRO A 116 7.21 -6.63 -1.25
N ARG A 117 7.76 -6.70 -0.04
CA ARG A 117 7.79 -7.93 0.76
C ARG A 117 6.40 -8.48 1.02
N PHE A 118 5.45 -7.61 1.38
CA PHE A 118 4.08 -8.00 1.71
C PHE A 118 3.11 -7.44 0.69
N VAL A 119 2.20 -8.28 0.22
CA VAL A 119 1.04 -7.91 -0.59
C VAL A 119 -0.21 -8.35 0.15
N HIS A 120 -1.21 -7.48 0.27
CA HIS A 120 -2.45 -7.83 0.95
C HIS A 120 -3.66 -7.09 0.36
N ALA A 121 -4.81 -7.76 0.35
CA ALA A 121 -6.05 -7.21 -0.19
C ALA A 121 -7.28 -7.57 0.64
N ALA A 122 -7.27 -8.71 1.32
CA ALA A 122 -8.42 -9.21 2.04
C ALA A 122 -8.80 -8.30 3.22
N ASN A 123 -10.06 -7.87 3.26
CA ASN A 123 -10.70 -7.39 4.48
C ASN A 123 -11.35 -8.58 5.21
N SER A 124 -12.01 -8.33 6.34
CA SER A 124 -12.61 -9.41 7.17
C SER A 124 -13.54 -10.34 6.37
N ALA A 125 -14.37 -9.79 5.48
CA ALA A 125 -15.25 -10.59 4.66
C ALA A 125 -14.46 -11.43 3.63
N ALA A 126 -13.56 -10.81 2.88
CA ALA A 126 -12.72 -11.49 1.90
C ALA A 126 -11.81 -12.56 2.55
N THR A 127 -11.32 -12.33 3.77
CA THR A 127 -10.54 -13.33 4.51
C THR A 127 -11.31 -14.63 4.73
N LEU A 128 -12.62 -14.55 4.94
CA LEU A 128 -13.45 -15.74 5.20
C LEU A 128 -13.83 -16.51 3.93
N VAL A 129 -13.96 -15.83 2.79
CA VAL A 129 -14.66 -16.39 1.62
C VAL A 129 -13.88 -16.27 0.30
N ALA A 130 -12.71 -15.61 0.29
CA ALA A 130 -11.89 -15.42 -0.92
C ALA A 130 -10.41 -15.74 -0.65
N PRO A 131 -10.02 -17.01 -0.55
CA PRO A 131 -8.62 -17.40 -0.32
C PRO A 131 -7.64 -16.80 -1.33
N GLU A 132 -8.09 -16.60 -2.57
CA GLU A 132 -7.30 -15.97 -3.65
C GLU A 132 -6.96 -14.50 -3.41
N ALA A 133 -7.63 -13.84 -2.44
CA ALA A 133 -7.37 -12.46 -2.06
C ALA A 133 -6.40 -12.32 -0.88
N HIS A 134 -5.96 -13.40 -0.26
CA HIS A 134 -5.07 -13.36 0.90
C HIS A 134 -3.69 -12.81 0.54
N PHE A 135 -3.11 -13.24 -0.59
CA PHE A 135 -1.72 -12.96 -0.96
C PHE A 135 -0.76 -13.40 0.15
N ASP A 136 -0.05 -12.45 0.79
CA ASP A 136 0.94 -12.74 1.83
C ASP A 136 0.39 -12.56 3.26
N LEU A 137 -0.78 -11.92 3.42
CA LEU A 137 -1.39 -11.60 4.73
C LEU A 137 -2.89 -11.87 4.74
#